data_296a5284937e1a45fd5c0d106d3477dc
#
_entry.id   296a5284937e1a45fd5c0d106d3477dc
#
_cell.length_a   1.000
_cell.length_b   1.000
_cell.length_c   1.000
_cell.angle_alpha   90.00
_cell.angle_beta   90.00
_cell.angle_gamma   90.00
#
_symmetry.space_group_name_H-M   'P 1'
#
loop_
_entity.id
_entity.type
_entity.pdbx_description
1 polymer ?
#
loop_
_entity_poly.entity_id
_entity_poly.type
_entity_poly.pdbx_seq_one_letter_code
_entity_poly.pdbx_strand_id
1 'polypeptide(L)'
;MKINIYYGGRGLMDDPTLYVINRVQMVLEELHVTVERFNLYELKNRITTLPQTIKTADGIILASTIEWFGIGGCMYQFLDACWLYGDKEKIAATYMSPIVMSTTYGEGEGKLALTSAWEILGGLPCSGICGYIADPSIFENNQEYIKIIEKMAENMYRTINQKMVCLPPSNQ
;
A
#
# COMPACT_ATOMS: atom_id res chain seq x y z
N MET A 1 0.74 -10.23 -13.39
CA MET A 1 0.98 -9.68 -12.04
C MET A 1 -0.24 -8.93 -11.58
N LYS A 2 -0.60 -9.11 -10.32
CA LYS A 2 -1.73 -8.39 -9.70
C LYS A 2 -1.28 -7.73 -8.40
N ILE A 3 -1.66 -6.46 -8.23
CA ILE A 3 -1.39 -5.68 -7.02
C ILE A 3 -2.70 -5.14 -6.49
N ASN A 4 -3.00 -5.39 -5.21
CA ASN A 4 -4.16 -4.83 -4.54
C ASN A 4 -3.75 -3.60 -3.74
N ILE A 5 -4.62 -2.58 -3.73
CA ILE A 5 -4.42 -1.38 -2.93
C ILE A 5 -5.51 -1.34 -1.86
N TYR A 6 -5.09 -1.31 -0.61
CA TYR A 6 -5.99 -1.17 0.54
C TYR A 6 -5.84 0.24 1.11
N TYR A 7 -6.85 1.05 0.90
CA TYR A 7 -6.83 2.46 1.29
C TYR A 7 -7.65 2.64 2.56
N GLY A 8 -6.99 3.15 3.61
CA GLY A 8 -7.61 3.30 4.92
C GLY A 8 -8.17 4.68 5.23
N GLY A 9 -8.03 5.64 4.30
CA GLY A 9 -8.60 6.98 4.49
C GLY A 9 -10.08 7.02 4.21
N ARG A 10 -10.69 8.19 4.45
CA ARG A 10 -12.13 8.38 4.32
C ARG A 10 -12.61 8.75 2.92
N GLY A 11 -11.68 8.93 1.97
CA GLY A 11 -12.03 9.24 0.60
C GLY A 11 -12.40 10.70 0.38
N LEU A 12 -11.90 11.61 1.20
CA LEU A 12 -12.13 13.04 1.03
C LEU A 12 -11.44 13.54 -0.24
N MET A 13 -12.07 14.48 -0.94
CA MET A 13 -11.58 14.94 -2.24
C MET A 13 -10.17 15.55 -2.19
N ASP A 14 -9.82 16.12 -1.06
CA ASP A 14 -8.52 16.76 -0.85
C ASP A 14 -7.49 15.86 -0.16
N ASP A 15 -7.76 14.55 -0.07
CA ASP A 15 -6.84 13.62 0.57
C ASP A 15 -5.60 13.42 -0.31
N PRO A 16 -4.41 13.82 0.16
CA PRO A 16 -3.18 13.67 -0.61
C PRO A 16 -2.84 12.20 -0.90
N THR A 17 -3.25 11.28 -0.05
CA THR A 17 -3.01 9.85 -0.26
C THR A 17 -3.72 9.36 -1.52
N LEU A 18 -4.94 9.85 -1.79
CA LEU A 18 -5.67 9.47 -2.99
C LEU A 18 -4.93 9.92 -4.27
N TYR A 19 -4.34 11.10 -4.24
CA TYR A 19 -3.55 11.58 -5.37
C TYR A 19 -2.38 10.63 -5.65
N VAL A 20 -1.66 10.25 -4.60
CA VAL A 20 -0.51 9.35 -4.73
C VAL A 20 -0.96 7.99 -5.25
N ILE A 21 -2.03 7.42 -4.69
CA ILE A 21 -2.56 6.13 -5.12
C ILE A 21 -2.95 6.17 -6.60
N ASN A 22 -3.65 7.21 -7.02
CA ASN A 22 -4.09 7.33 -8.41
C ASN A 22 -2.91 7.33 -9.36
N ARG A 23 -1.84 8.04 -9.00
CA ARG A 23 -0.63 8.11 -9.83
C ARG A 23 0.10 6.77 -9.87
N VAL A 24 0.24 6.13 -8.72
CA VAL A 24 0.86 4.79 -8.65
C VAL A 24 0.07 3.79 -9.50
N GLN A 25 -1.24 3.82 -9.39
CA GLN A 25 -2.10 2.92 -10.16
C GLN A 25 -1.93 3.13 -11.67
N MET A 26 -1.87 4.38 -12.11
CA MET A 26 -1.64 4.68 -13.53
C MET A 26 -0.35 4.03 -14.03
N VAL A 27 0.74 4.19 -13.30
CA VAL A 27 2.03 3.62 -13.69
C VAL A 27 1.97 2.10 -13.73
N LEU A 28 1.38 1.49 -12.70
CA LEU A 28 1.28 0.04 -12.65
C LEU A 28 0.43 -0.51 -13.81
N GLU A 29 -0.65 0.16 -14.14
CA GLU A 29 -1.50 -0.26 -15.26
C GLU A 29 -0.80 -0.09 -16.61
N GLU A 30 0.02 0.94 -16.77
CA GLU A 30 0.87 1.10 -17.95
C GLU A 30 1.89 -0.04 -18.08
N LEU A 31 2.30 -0.63 -16.96
CA LEU A 31 3.18 -1.80 -16.93
C LEU A 31 2.40 -3.11 -17.03
N HIS A 32 1.13 -3.05 -17.37
CA HIS A 32 0.24 -4.20 -17.54
C HIS A 32 -0.01 -4.98 -16.24
N VAL A 33 0.08 -4.30 -15.10
CA VAL A 33 -0.28 -4.88 -13.81
C VAL A 33 -1.79 -4.72 -13.63
N THR A 34 -2.47 -5.80 -13.20
CA THR A 34 -3.87 -5.72 -12.79
C THR A 34 -3.93 -5.11 -11.40
N VAL A 35 -4.65 -4.03 -11.23
CA VAL A 35 -4.77 -3.32 -9.95
C VAL A 35 -6.22 -3.35 -9.48
N GLU A 36 -6.43 -3.77 -8.24
CA GLU A 36 -7.72 -3.74 -7.59
C GLU A 36 -7.63 -2.91 -6.31
N ARG A 37 -8.60 -2.01 -6.10
CA ARG A 37 -8.60 -1.10 -4.94
C ARG A 37 -9.71 -1.48 -3.98
N PHE A 38 -9.38 -1.42 -2.70
CA PHE A 38 -10.32 -1.67 -1.60
C PHE A 38 -10.31 -0.46 -0.67
N ASN A 39 -11.44 0.24 -0.60
CA ASN A 39 -11.61 1.38 0.30
C ASN A 39 -12.12 0.86 1.63
N LEU A 40 -11.23 0.77 2.62
CA LEU A 40 -11.54 0.11 3.88
C LEU A 40 -12.69 0.80 4.64
N TYR A 41 -12.74 2.13 4.57
CA TYR A 41 -13.81 2.86 5.25
C TYR A 41 -15.19 2.52 4.68
N GLU A 42 -15.30 2.41 3.36
CA GLU A 42 -16.55 2.00 2.70
C GLU A 42 -16.89 0.54 3.00
N LEU A 43 -15.88 -0.29 3.20
CA LEU A 43 -16.04 -1.73 3.43
C LEU A 43 -15.93 -2.09 4.91
N LYS A 44 -16.06 -1.12 5.81
CA LYS A 44 -15.80 -1.32 7.24
C LYS A 44 -16.62 -2.44 7.88
N ASN A 45 -17.80 -2.72 7.34
CA ASN A 45 -18.66 -3.79 7.85
C ASN A 45 -18.23 -5.18 7.36
N ARG A 46 -17.25 -5.26 6.44
CA ARG A 46 -16.78 -6.50 5.84
C ARG A 46 -15.26 -6.64 5.90
N ILE A 47 -14.58 -5.87 6.74
CA ILE A 47 -13.12 -5.88 6.81
C ILE A 47 -12.58 -7.27 7.10
N THR A 48 -13.27 -8.05 7.91
CA THR A 48 -12.85 -9.42 8.25
C THR A 48 -12.79 -10.36 7.05
N THR A 49 -13.48 -10.04 5.96
CA THR A 49 -13.48 -10.86 4.75
C THR A 49 -12.36 -10.45 3.78
N LEU A 50 -11.78 -9.28 3.95
CA LEU A 50 -10.81 -8.73 3.00
C LEU A 50 -9.46 -9.45 2.96
N PRO A 51 -8.96 -10.08 4.04
CA PRO A 51 -7.73 -10.85 3.94
C PRO A 51 -7.77 -11.93 2.86
N GLN A 52 -8.94 -12.43 2.52
CA GLN A 52 -9.09 -13.43 1.45
C GLN A 52 -8.73 -12.87 0.08
N THR A 53 -8.86 -11.56 -0.12
CA THR A 53 -8.53 -10.92 -1.40
C THR A 53 -7.03 -10.95 -1.69
N ILE A 54 -6.20 -11.11 -0.67
CA ILE A 54 -4.74 -11.18 -0.83
C ILE A 54 -4.33 -12.44 -1.59
N LYS A 55 -5.14 -13.48 -1.57
CA LYS A 55 -4.80 -14.77 -2.19
C LYS A 55 -4.47 -14.66 -3.67
N THR A 56 -5.05 -13.73 -4.38
CA THR A 56 -4.83 -13.55 -5.82
C THR A 56 -3.80 -12.48 -6.15
N ALA A 57 -3.24 -11.82 -5.15
CA ALA A 57 -2.32 -10.73 -5.37
C ALA A 57 -0.85 -11.17 -5.25
N ASP A 58 0.01 -10.61 -6.06
CA ASP A 58 1.46 -10.79 -5.97
C ASP A 58 2.08 -9.77 -5.04
N GLY A 59 1.45 -8.62 -4.91
CA GLY A 59 1.84 -7.57 -4.00
C GLY A 59 0.64 -6.77 -3.54
N ILE A 60 0.81 -6.06 -2.44
CA ILE A 60 -0.22 -5.15 -1.93
C ILE A 60 0.38 -3.79 -1.59
N ILE A 61 -0.46 -2.79 -1.63
CA ILE A 61 -0.15 -1.46 -1.15
C ILE A 61 -1.08 -1.16 0.01
N LEU A 62 -0.51 -0.80 1.16
CA LEU A 62 -1.26 -0.31 2.31
C LEU A 62 -1.11 1.20 2.33
N ALA A 63 -2.21 1.90 2.12
CA ALA A 63 -2.20 3.35 1.98
C ALA A 63 -3.10 3.99 3.01
N SER A 64 -2.58 4.97 3.73
CA SER A 64 -3.33 5.72 4.74
C SER A 64 -2.92 7.17 4.79
N THR A 65 -3.84 8.00 5.22
CA THR A 65 -3.57 9.38 5.59
C THR A 65 -3.53 9.45 7.11
N ILE A 66 -2.55 10.16 7.65
CA ILE A 66 -2.42 10.27 9.10
C ILE A 66 -3.61 11.02 9.68
N GLU A 67 -4.28 10.39 10.65
CA GLU A 67 -5.34 10.97 11.45
C GLU A 67 -5.04 10.66 12.90
N TRP A 68 -5.15 11.67 13.77
CA TRP A 68 -4.89 11.49 15.21
C TRP A 68 -3.53 10.81 15.46
N PHE A 69 -2.52 11.24 14.71
CA PHE A 69 -1.13 10.74 14.80
C PHE A 69 -0.94 9.28 14.39
N GLY A 70 -1.95 8.65 13.78
CA GLY A 70 -1.88 7.26 13.40
C GLY A 70 -2.46 6.99 12.01
N ILE A 71 -2.37 5.73 11.61
CA ILE A 71 -2.78 5.27 10.29
C ILE A 71 -4.28 5.04 10.15
N GLY A 72 -5.04 5.32 11.20
CA GLY A 72 -6.50 5.23 11.17
C GLY A 72 -7.05 3.88 11.61
N GLY A 73 -8.27 3.93 12.16
CA GLY A 73 -8.92 2.74 12.73
C GLY A 73 -9.20 1.65 11.72
N CYS A 74 -9.63 2.00 10.52
CA CYS A 74 -9.92 1.00 9.48
C CYS A 74 -8.68 0.22 9.06
N MET A 75 -7.53 0.90 8.98
CA MET A 75 -6.28 0.22 8.65
C MET A 75 -5.86 -0.74 9.76
N TYR A 76 -5.98 -0.33 11.03
CA TYR A 76 -5.71 -1.23 12.14
C TYR A 76 -6.65 -2.44 12.15
N GLN A 77 -7.94 -2.22 11.85
CA GLN A 77 -8.89 -3.32 11.75
C GLN A 77 -8.52 -4.30 10.63
N PHE A 78 -8.04 -3.78 9.50
CA PHE A 78 -7.60 -4.64 8.39
C PHE A 78 -6.36 -5.46 8.79
N LEU A 79 -5.39 -4.84 9.44
CA LEU A 79 -4.19 -5.54 9.90
C LEU A 79 -4.55 -6.62 10.92
N ASP A 80 -5.46 -6.32 11.84
CA ASP A 80 -5.94 -7.28 12.82
C ASP A 80 -6.68 -8.44 12.14
N ALA A 81 -7.49 -8.14 11.13
CA ALA A 81 -8.16 -9.17 10.34
C ALA A 81 -7.17 -10.08 9.61
N CYS A 82 -6.09 -9.51 9.08
CA CYS A 82 -5.02 -10.29 8.46
C CYS A 82 -4.36 -11.23 9.46
N TRP A 83 -4.15 -10.77 10.68
CA TRP A 83 -3.60 -11.58 11.74
C TRP A 83 -4.52 -12.76 12.10
N LEU A 84 -5.82 -12.49 12.23
CA LEU A 84 -6.80 -13.50 12.67
C LEU A 84 -7.23 -14.45 11.55
N TYR A 85 -7.37 -13.94 10.33
CA TYR A 85 -8.03 -14.68 9.24
C TYR A 85 -7.16 -14.81 7.98
N GLY A 86 -5.98 -14.21 7.96
CA GLY A 86 -5.12 -14.25 6.78
C GLY A 86 -4.50 -15.62 6.56
N ASP A 87 -4.18 -15.91 5.31
CA ASP A 87 -3.41 -17.08 4.93
C ASP A 87 -1.94 -16.78 5.16
N LYS A 88 -1.34 -17.39 6.16
CA LYS A 88 0.04 -17.12 6.57
C LYS A 88 1.06 -17.44 5.49
N GLU A 89 0.86 -18.51 4.74
CA GLU A 89 1.77 -18.88 3.66
C GLU A 89 1.71 -17.86 2.53
N LYS A 90 0.51 -17.38 2.20
CA LYS A 90 0.32 -16.39 1.15
C LYS A 90 0.91 -15.05 1.56
N ILE A 91 0.68 -14.62 2.80
CA ILE A 91 1.24 -13.37 3.32
C ILE A 91 2.77 -13.42 3.26
N ALA A 92 3.36 -14.54 3.62
CA ALA A 92 4.82 -14.72 3.60
C ALA A 92 5.41 -14.60 2.19
N ALA A 93 4.60 -14.77 1.15
CA ALA A 93 5.02 -14.65 -0.24
C ALA A 93 4.59 -13.32 -0.88
N THR A 94 3.99 -12.42 -0.13
CA THR A 94 3.39 -11.20 -0.67
C THR A 94 4.21 -9.97 -0.27
N TYR A 95 4.58 -9.18 -1.28
CA TYR A 95 5.27 -7.91 -1.08
C TYR A 95 4.29 -6.81 -0.70
N MET A 96 4.71 -5.91 0.19
CA MET A 96 3.89 -4.77 0.60
C MET A 96 4.68 -3.48 0.50
N SER A 97 4.11 -2.50 -0.20
CA SER A 97 4.63 -1.12 -0.25
C SER A 97 3.69 -0.22 0.54
N PRO A 98 4.20 0.51 1.54
CA PRO A 98 3.37 1.47 2.27
C PRO A 98 3.32 2.82 1.55
N ILE A 99 2.15 3.46 1.59
CA ILE A 99 1.96 4.84 1.17
C ILE A 99 1.28 5.58 2.31
N VAL A 100 1.98 6.54 2.92
CA VAL A 100 1.45 7.28 4.06
C VAL A 100 1.67 8.77 3.86
N MET A 101 0.59 9.50 3.72
CA MET A 101 0.63 10.94 3.55
C MET A 101 0.08 11.63 4.79
N SER A 102 0.47 12.87 4.98
CA SER A 102 0.03 13.69 6.11
C SER A 102 -0.17 15.13 5.65
N THR A 103 -1.21 15.77 6.18
CA THR A 103 -1.40 17.21 6.05
C THR A 103 -0.90 17.95 7.29
N THR A 104 -0.40 17.21 8.27
CA THR A 104 0.13 17.74 9.53
C THR A 104 1.54 17.19 9.78
N TYR A 105 1.64 16.04 10.41
CA TYR A 105 2.92 15.35 10.66
C TYR A 105 2.65 13.91 11.09
N GLY A 106 3.71 13.11 11.16
CA GLY A 106 3.60 11.71 11.60
C GLY A 106 3.65 10.69 10.47
N GLU A 107 3.87 11.14 9.23
CA GLU A 107 3.88 10.25 8.08
C GLU A 107 5.01 9.22 8.14
N GLY A 108 6.16 9.59 8.69
CA GLY A 108 7.27 8.65 8.85
C GLY A 108 6.96 7.54 9.83
N GLU A 109 6.37 7.89 10.96
CA GLU A 109 5.94 6.92 11.97
C GLU A 109 4.83 6.03 11.42
N GLY A 110 3.91 6.59 10.63
CA GLY A 110 2.85 5.82 9.99
C GLY A 110 3.40 4.80 8.98
N LYS A 111 4.36 5.22 8.17
CA LYS A 111 5.02 4.31 7.23
C LYS A 111 5.74 3.18 7.97
N LEU A 112 6.44 3.52 9.06
CA LEU A 112 7.11 2.52 9.88
C LEU A 112 6.11 1.56 10.52
N ALA A 113 4.98 2.07 10.99
CA ALA A 113 3.93 1.23 11.59
C ALA A 113 3.41 0.20 10.59
N LEU A 114 3.16 0.59 9.36
CA LEU A 114 2.69 -0.34 8.32
C LEU A 114 3.76 -1.37 7.96
N THR A 115 5.00 -0.93 7.78
CA THR A 115 6.10 -1.82 7.46
C THR A 115 6.32 -2.85 8.57
N SER A 116 6.34 -2.38 9.81
CA SER A 116 6.54 -3.26 10.97
C SER A 116 5.39 -4.25 11.13
N ALA A 117 4.15 -3.78 10.92
CA ALA A 117 3.00 -4.66 11.00
C ALA A 117 3.06 -5.77 9.95
N TRP A 118 3.43 -5.44 8.71
CA TRP A 118 3.53 -6.44 7.65
C TRP A 118 4.62 -7.47 7.94
N GLU A 119 5.76 -7.01 8.48
CA GLU A 119 6.83 -7.90 8.90
C GLU A 119 6.40 -8.83 10.03
N ILE A 120 5.65 -8.28 11.01
CA ILE A 120 5.09 -9.09 12.11
C ILE A 120 4.14 -10.17 11.57
N LEU A 121 3.37 -9.84 10.54
CA LEU A 121 2.49 -10.81 9.87
C LEU A 121 3.27 -11.85 9.05
N GLY A 122 4.57 -11.64 8.86
CA GLY A 122 5.44 -12.55 8.10
C GLY A 122 5.62 -12.15 6.64
N GLY A 123 5.09 -11.03 6.23
CA GLY A 123 5.14 -10.59 4.83
C GLY A 123 6.48 -10.02 4.40
N LEU A 124 6.62 -9.78 3.11
CA LEU A 124 7.85 -9.26 2.51
C LEU A 124 7.77 -7.73 2.37
N PRO A 125 8.80 -7.01 2.81
CA PRO A 125 8.80 -5.55 2.68
C PRO A 125 9.18 -5.11 1.27
N CYS A 126 8.65 -3.97 0.87
CA CYS A 126 9.03 -3.29 -0.35
C CYS A 126 9.11 -1.79 -0.05
N SER A 127 9.88 -1.05 -0.81
CA SER A 127 10.00 0.38 -0.60
C SER A 127 8.66 1.08 -0.87
N GLY A 128 8.38 2.11 -0.10
CA GLY A 128 7.15 2.86 -0.23
C GLY A 128 7.39 4.35 -0.23
N ILE A 129 6.34 5.10 0.06
CA ILE A 129 6.38 6.56 0.08
C ILE A 129 5.73 7.06 1.36
N CYS A 130 6.32 8.10 1.94
CA CYS A 130 5.64 8.92 2.94
C CYS A 130 5.95 10.38 2.66
N GLY A 131 5.01 11.26 2.97
CA GLY A 131 5.21 12.67 2.72
C GLY A 131 4.20 13.56 3.42
N TYR A 132 4.63 14.78 3.66
CA TYR A 132 3.80 15.85 4.19
C TYR A 132 3.37 16.77 3.05
N ILE A 133 2.08 16.93 2.89
CA ILE A 133 1.51 17.81 1.87
C ILE A 133 0.40 18.63 2.53
N ALA A 134 0.65 19.94 2.70
CA ALA A 134 -0.32 20.82 3.31
C ALA A 134 -1.54 21.06 2.42
N ASP A 135 -1.32 21.09 1.11
CA ASP A 135 -2.38 21.38 0.12
C ASP A 135 -2.12 20.50 -1.12
N PRO A 136 -3.11 19.70 -1.57
CA PRO A 136 -2.96 18.86 -2.76
C PRO A 136 -2.60 19.61 -4.04
N SER A 137 -2.87 20.93 -4.12
CA SER A 137 -2.47 21.71 -5.28
C SER A 137 -0.96 21.72 -5.51
N ILE A 138 -0.16 21.39 -4.48
CA ILE A 138 1.28 21.29 -4.59
C ILE A 138 1.68 20.24 -5.63
N PHE A 139 0.93 19.16 -5.75
CA PHE A 139 1.23 18.10 -6.71
C PHE A 139 1.18 18.59 -8.16
N GLU A 140 0.29 19.52 -8.48
CA GLU A 140 0.09 20.00 -9.85
C GLU A 140 1.34 20.68 -10.40
N ASN A 141 2.14 21.28 -9.53
CA ASN A 141 3.30 22.08 -9.92
C ASN A 141 4.64 21.44 -9.54
N ASN A 142 4.64 20.24 -8.94
CA ASN A 142 5.86 19.62 -8.45
C ASN A 142 6.20 18.37 -9.26
N GLN A 143 6.90 18.58 -10.36
CA GLN A 143 7.31 17.48 -11.26
C GLN A 143 8.27 16.50 -10.57
N GLU A 144 9.10 16.98 -9.65
CA GLU A 144 10.03 16.12 -8.95
C GLU A 144 9.30 15.13 -8.04
N TYR A 145 8.25 15.61 -7.36
CA TYR A 145 7.44 14.75 -6.49
C TYR A 145 6.71 13.69 -7.31
N ILE A 146 6.17 14.09 -8.46
CA ILE A 146 5.50 13.15 -9.37
C ILE A 146 6.48 12.05 -9.81
N LYS A 147 7.73 12.41 -10.12
CA LYS A 147 8.74 11.42 -10.48
C LYS A 147 9.07 10.46 -9.35
N ILE A 148 9.08 10.95 -8.11
CA ILE A 148 9.29 10.10 -6.92
C ILE A 148 8.17 9.08 -6.81
N ILE A 149 6.92 9.50 -7.01
CA ILE A 149 5.76 8.60 -6.97
C ILE A 149 5.86 7.55 -8.07
N GLU A 150 6.16 7.98 -9.29
CA GLU A 150 6.28 7.07 -10.43
C GLU A 150 7.41 6.07 -10.22
N LYS A 151 8.53 6.53 -9.69
CA LYS A 151 9.67 5.66 -9.40
C LYS A 151 9.36 4.62 -8.32
N MET A 152 8.57 5.00 -7.32
CA MET A 152 8.12 4.04 -6.31
C MET A 152 7.32 2.91 -6.95
N ALA A 153 6.39 3.25 -7.84
CA ALA A 153 5.58 2.25 -8.54
C ALA A 153 6.44 1.32 -9.40
N GLU A 154 7.39 1.89 -10.15
CA GLU A 154 8.31 1.12 -10.97
C GLU A 154 9.20 0.20 -10.13
N ASN A 155 9.70 0.70 -9.00
CA ASN A 155 10.53 -0.09 -8.10
C ASN A 155 9.75 -1.27 -7.50
N MET A 156 8.49 -1.06 -7.13
CA MET A 156 7.65 -2.13 -6.65
C MET A 156 7.46 -3.19 -7.73
N TYR A 157 7.14 -2.75 -8.95
CA TYR A 157 6.99 -3.66 -10.08
C TYR A 157 8.27 -4.48 -10.30
N ARG A 158 9.43 -3.84 -10.33
CA ARG A 158 10.70 -4.54 -10.54
C ARG A 158 11.00 -5.54 -9.43
N THR A 159 10.76 -5.15 -8.18
CA THR A 159 11.01 -6.03 -7.04
C THR A 159 10.19 -7.30 -7.14
N ILE A 160 8.89 -7.18 -7.42
CA ILE A 160 8.00 -8.33 -7.53
C ILE A 160 8.36 -9.16 -8.76
N ASN A 161 8.59 -8.50 -9.89
CA ASN A 161 8.88 -9.18 -11.14
C ASN A 161 10.19 -9.95 -11.08
N GLN A 162 11.23 -9.38 -10.49
CA GLN A 162 12.52 -10.06 -10.34
C GLN A 162 12.40 -11.27 -9.44
N LYS A 163 11.66 -11.17 -8.35
CA LYS A 163 11.46 -12.29 -7.44
C LYS A 163 10.64 -13.40 -8.09
N MET A 164 9.63 -13.04 -8.86
CA MET A 164 8.83 -14.03 -9.59
C MET A 164 9.62 -14.78 -10.64
N VAL A 165 10.60 -14.09 -11.27
CA VAL A 165 11.44 -14.68 -12.32
C VAL A 165 12.68 -15.34 -11.74
N CYS A 166 13.29 -14.75 -10.72
CA CYS A 166 14.59 -15.13 -10.19
C CYS A 166 14.52 -16.00 -8.95
N LEU A 167 13.31 -16.36 -8.49
CA LEU A 167 13.20 -17.29 -7.37
C LEU A 167 13.89 -18.60 -7.75
N PRO A 168 14.95 -18.98 -7.02
CA PRO A 168 15.61 -20.23 -7.36
C PRO A 168 14.69 -21.39 -7.07
N PRO A 169 14.90 -22.53 -7.72
CA PRO A 169 14.21 -23.74 -7.31
C PRO A 169 14.43 -23.99 -5.82
N SER A 170 13.43 -24.53 -5.17
CA SER A 170 13.39 -24.65 -3.72
C SER A 170 14.57 -25.35 -3.09
N ASN A 171 15.35 -26.03 -3.87
CA ASN A 171 16.50 -26.81 -3.38
C ASN A 171 17.84 -26.09 -3.56
N GLN A 172 17.81 -24.82 -3.89
CA GLN A 172 19.05 -24.04 -4.07
C GLN A 172 19.33 -23.12 -2.93
#